data_6e42a9a0b35ba6f1c794366d490f35ab
#
_entry.id   6e42a9a0b35ba6f1c794366d490f35ab
#
_cell.length_a   1.000
_cell.length_b   1.000
_cell.length_c   1.000
_cell.angle_alpha   90.00
_cell.angle_beta   90.00
_cell.angle_gamma   90.00
#
_symmetry.space_group_name_H-M   'P 1'
#
loop_
_entity.id
_entity.type
_entity.pdbx_description
1 polymer ?
#
loop_
_entity_poly.entity_id
_entity_poly.type
_entity_poly.pdbx_seq_one_letter_code
_entity_poly.pdbx_strand_id
1 'polypeptide(L)'
;MSAKEVKFGDDARSRMVNGVNILANAVKVTLGPKGRNVVLDKSFGAPTVTKDGVSVAKEIELEDKFENMGAQMVKEVSSQTSDIAGDGTTTATVLAQAIVREGMKAVAAGMNPMDLKRGIDKAVAAAVKNLQESSTPCADTKAIAQVGTISANSDASVGSIIAEAMEKVGKEGVITVEEGSSFDNELDVVEGMQFDRGYLSPYFVNDQATMSAELEEPMILLYDKKISNIRDLLPILEGVAKASRPLLIIAEDIEGEALATLVVNSMRGIVKVCAVKAPGFGDRRKAMLQDIAILTGGQVISEEVGMSLEKATLDDLGSAKKISITKENTTIVDGSGSADDIKGRISQIKAQMAESTSDYDTEKMQERLAKIAGGVAVIKVGAATEIEMKEKKARVEDALHSTRAAVEEGVVAGGGVALIRACAAIADLKGDNDDQTVGVDIARRSMEEPMRQIVANAGDEASVVVNEVKASKGNHGYNAATGVYGDMIAMGILDPTKVTRSALQNAASVAGLLITTECMIADAPADKGAGPSMGDMGGMM
;
A
#
# COMPACT_ATOMS: atom_id res chain seq x y z
N MET A 1 15.26 -23.68 23.68
CA MET A 1 15.61 -22.40 23.07
C MET A 1 16.93 -22.57 22.37
N SER A 2 17.05 -22.14 21.10
CA SER A 2 18.32 -22.14 20.39
C SER A 2 19.28 -21.13 21.05
N ALA A 3 20.58 -21.44 21.02
CA ALA A 3 21.61 -20.50 21.46
C ALA A 3 21.50 -19.18 20.63
N LYS A 4 21.87 -18.07 21.25
CA LYS A 4 21.89 -16.76 20.58
C LYS A 4 23.33 -16.32 20.32
N GLU A 5 23.56 -15.78 19.15
CA GLU A 5 24.79 -15.06 18.82
C GLU A 5 24.54 -13.57 19.03
N VAL A 6 25.47 -12.88 19.67
CA VAL A 6 25.36 -11.45 20.00
C VAL A 6 26.53 -10.72 19.40
N LYS A 7 26.26 -9.62 18.67
CA LYS A 7 27.25 -8.71 18.09
C LYS A 7 27.10 -7.33 18.69
N PHE A 8 28.20 -6.65 18.89
CA PHE A 8 28.26 -5.33 19.52
C PHE A 8 29.07 -4.35 18.67
N GLY A 9 28.86 -3.06 18.91
CA GLY A 9 29.67 -1.96 18.42
C GLY A 9 29.85 -1.98 16.91
N ASP A 10 31.08 -1.83 16.45
CA ASP A 10 31.41 -1.68 15.03
C ASP A 10 31.14 -2.93 14.19
N ASP A 11 31.27 -4.17 14.75
CA ASP A 11 30.94 -5.39 14.02
C ASP A 11 29.41 -5.46 13.74
N ALA A 12 28.58 -5.13 14.73
CA ALA A 12 27.14 -5.08 14.55
C ALA A 12 26.75 -4.00 13.53
N ARG A 13 27.28 -2.78 13.67
CA ARG A 13 26.99 -1.65 12.78
C ARG A 13 27.43 -1.90 11.34
N SER A 14 28.62 -2.44 11.11
CA SER A 14 29.12 -2.69 9.75
C SER A 14 28.28 -3.74 9.00
N ARG A 15 27.89 -4.82 9.68
CA ARG A 15 26.99 -5.86 9.08
C ARG A 15 25.62 -5.28 8.76
N MET A 16 25.05 -4.53 9.68
CA MET A 16 23.76 -3.87 9.48
C MET A 16 23.80 -2.92 8.27
N VAL A 17 24.81 -2.06 8.18
CA VAL A 17 25.01 -1.14 7.03
C VAL A 17 25.20 -1.90 5.72
N ASN A 18 25.89 -3.05 5.75
CA ASN A 18 26.06 -3.87 4.56
C ASN A 18 24.72 -4.40 4.06
N GLY A 19 23.88 -4.93 4.95
CA GLY A 19 22.53 -5.38 4.61
C GLY A 19 21.65 -4.26 4.02
N VAL A 20 21.67 -3.08 4.65
CA VAL A 20 21.00 -1.86 4.14
C VAL A 20 21.47 -1.55 2.72
N ASN A 21 22.79 -1.58 2.48
CA ASN A 21 23.37 -1.25 1.18
C ASN A 21 22.99 -2.29 0.10
N ILE A 22 23.02 -3.57 0.42
CA ILE A 22 22.64 -4.63 -0.54
C ILE A 22 21.21 -4.41 -1.02
N LEU A 23 20.25 -4.27 -0.09
CA LEU A 23 18.85 -4.05 -0.44
C LEU A 23 18.66 -2.75 -1.21
N ALA A 24 19.15 -1.64 -0.68
CA ALA A 24 18.93 -0.33 -1.28
C ALA A 24 19.60 -0.22 -2.67
N ASN A 25 20.74 -0.84 -2.90
CA ASN A 25 21.40 -0.86 -4.21
C ASN A 25 20.60 -1.66 -5.25
N ALA A 26 19.90 -2.73 -4.84
CA ALA A 26 19.01 -3.47 -5.74
C ALA A 26 17.74 -2.67 -6.09
N VAL A 27 17.18 -1.96 -5.10
CA VAL A 27 15.94 -1.18 -5.29
C VAL A 27 16.18 0.10 -6.10
N LYS A 28 17.23 0.88 -5.79
CA LYS A 28 17.45 2.23 -6.37
C LYS A 28 17.67 2.27 -7.88
N VAL A 29 18.01 1.13 -8.51
CA VAL A 29 18.18 1.05 -9.98
C VAL A 29 16.88 1.28 -10.73
N THR A 30 15.73 1.14 -10.06
CA THR A 30 14.39 1.32 -10.63
C THR A 30 13.94 2.78 -10.64
N LEU A 31 14.63 3.68 -9.90
CA LEU A 31 14.18 5.05 -9.66
C LEU A 31 14.27 5.94 -10.90
N GLY A 32 13.20 6.67 -11.15
CA GLY A 32 13.12 7.72 -12.16
C GLY A 32 12.78 7.23 -13.57
N PRO A 33 12.65 8.16 -14.55
CA PRO A 33 12.15 7.86 -15.89
C PRO A 33 13.05 6.91 -16.69
N LYS A 34 14.36 6.88 -16.40
CA LYS A 34 15.34 5.96 -16.99
C LYS A 34 15.74 4.84 -16.02
N GLY A 35 14.95 4.60 -14.97
CA GLY A 35 15.10 3.45 -14.08
C GLY A 35 14.96 2.13 -14.85
N ARG A 36 15.65 1.09 -14.38
CA ARG A 36 15.73 -0.22 -15.05
C ARG A 36 14.92 -1.26 -14.32
N ASN A 37 14.54 -2.30 -15.06
CA ASN A 37 13.86 -3.46 -14.50
C ASN A 37 14.80 -4.29 -13.63
N VAL A 38 14.23 -4.94 -12.63
CA VAL A 38 14.86 -5.99 -11.83
C VAL A 38 14.15 -7.29 -12.16
N VAL A 39 14.92 -8.37 -12.31
CA VAL A 39 14.40 -9.72 -12.54
C VAL A 39 14.45 -10.49 -11.25
N LEU A 40 13.30 -11.00 -10.83
CA LEU A 40 13.11 -11.77 -9.61
C LEU A 40 12.91 -13.24 -9.95
N ASP A 41 13.70 -14.12 -9.35
CA ASP A 41 13.54 -15.57 -9.47
C ASP A 41 12.26 -16.02 -8.74
N LYS A 42 11.64 -17.06 -9.24
CA LYS A 42 10.49 -17.69 -8.57
C LYS A 42 10.71 -19.18 -8.43
N SER A 43 10.34 -19.73 -7.29
CA SER A 43 10.43 -21.16 -7.01
C SER A 43 9.66 -22.01 -8.03
N PHE A 44 8.61 -21.45 -8.66
CA PHE A 44 7.80 -22.09 -9.70
C PHE A 44 7.37 -21.05 -10.73
N GLY A 45 7.47 -21.38 -12.01
CA GLY A 45 7.05 -20.52 -13.13
C GLY A 45 8.18 -19.67 -13.71
N ALA A 46 7.82 -18.69 -14.53
CA ALA A 46 8.78 -17.77 -15.14
C ALA A 46 9.23 -16.69 -14.15
N PRO A 47 10.48 -16.18 -14.26
CA PRO A 47 10.94 -15.04 -13.47
C PRO A 47 10.01 -13.83 -13.63
N THR A 48 9.81 -13.07 -12.55
CA THR A 48 9.05 -11.82 -12.60
C THR A 48 9.99 -10.67 -12.96
N VAL A 49 9.54 -9.80 -13.85
CA VAL A 49 10.25 -8.56 -14.21
C VAL A 49 9.45 -7.40 -13.64
N THR A 50 10.10 -6.55 -12.84
CA THR A 50 9.42 -5.42 -12.19
C THR A 50 10.31 -4.19 -12.10
N LYS A 51 9.68 -3.01 -12.01
CA LYS A 51 10.30 -1.74 -11.59
C LYS A 51 9.80 -1.27 -10.23
N ASP A 52 8.83 -1.96 -9.65
CA ASP A 52 8.31 -1.60 -8.34
C ASP A 52 9.33 -1.89 -7.24
N GLY A 53 9.64 -0.83 -6.46
CA GLY A 53 10.65 -0.89 -5.41
C GLY A 53 10.24 -1.77 -4.23
N VAL A 54 8.95 -1.84 -3.87
CA VAL A 54 8.51 -2.67 -2.75
C VAL A 54 8.55 -4.15 -3.12
N SER A 55 8.20 -4.52 -4.35
CA SER A 55 8.31 -5.89 -4.85
C SER A 55 9.76 -6.37 -4.83
N VAL A 56 10.70 -5.53 -5.30
CA VAL A 56 12.14 -5.84 -5.23
C VAL A 56 12.60 -5.99 -3.77
N ALA A 57 12.21 -5.08 -2.88
CA ALA A 57 12.60 -5.12 -1.48
C ALA A 57 12.08 -6.37 -0.76
N LYS A 58 10.86 -6.81 -1.05
CA LYS A 58 10.23 -7.98 -0.44
C LYS A 58 10.94 -9.29 -0.74
N GLU A 59 11.55 -9.43 -1.93
CA GLU A 59 12.24 -10.65 -2.35
C GLU A 59 13.67 -10.78 -1.79
N ILE A 60 14.23 -9.69 -1.23
CA ILE A 60 15.61 -9.73 -0.74
C ILE A 60 15.66 -10.36 0.65
N GLU A 61 16.36 -11.49 0.75
CA GLU A 61 16.71 -12.18 1.97
C GLU A 61 18.18 -12.59 1.92
N LEU A 62 18.94 -12.29 2.99
CA LEU A 62 20.39 -12.49 3.03
C LEU A 62 20.75 -13.68 3.92
N GLU A 63 21.80 -14.42 3.54
CA GLU A 63 22.29 -15.60 4.28
C GLU A 63 22.83 -15.22 5.69
N ASP A 64 23.59 -14.12 5.77
CA ASP A 64 24.07 -13.61 7.05
C ASP A 64 22.91 -12.97 7.82
N LYS A 65 22.58 -13.52 8.97
CA LYS A 65 21.44 -13.09 9.79
C LYS A 65 21.54 -11.63 10.25
N PHE A 66 22.75 -11.13 10.50
CA PHE A 66 22.97 -9.76 10.95
C PHE A 66 22.87 -8.77 9.79
N GLU A 67 23.40 -9.12 8.62
CA GLU A 67 23.18 -8.33 7.40
C GLU A 67 21.69 -8.34 7.03
N ASN A 68 21.03 -9.51 7.15
CA ASN A 68 19.60 -9.63 6.87
C ASN A 68 18.75 -8.75 7.79
N MET A 69 19.10 -8.60 9.08
CA MET A 69 18.41 -7.65 9.96
C MET A 69 18.46 -6.22 9.42
N GLY A 70 19.61 -5.76 8.89
CA GLY A 70 19.74 -4.45 8.26
C GLY A 70 18.87 -4.32 7.01
N ALA A 71 18.86 -5.35 6.16
CA ALA A 71 18.00 -5.40 4.99
C ALA A 71 16.51 -5.37 5.36
N GLN A 72 16.08 -6.18 6.34
CA GLN A 72 14.68 -6.23 6.80
C GLN A 72 14.20 -4.89 7.36
N MET A 73 15.05 -4.13 8.07
CA MET A 73 14.68 -2.79 8.55
C MET A 73 14.39 -1.82 7.39
N VAL A 74 15.16 -1.86 6.30
CA VAL A 74 14.89 -1.02 5.13
C VAL A 74 13.72 -1.55 4.30
N LYS A 75 13.51 -2.86 4.27
CA LYS A 75 12.31 -3.48 3.70
C LYS A 75 11.04 -2.95 4.38
N GLU A 76 11.07 -2.78 5.71
CA GLU A 76 9.98 -2.19 6.47
C GLU A 76 9.70 -0.73 6.05
N VAL A 77 10.74 0.08 5.78
CA VAL A 77 10.57 1.44 5.25
C VAL A 77 9.78 1.44 3.94
N SER A 78 10.14 0.53 3.03
CA SER A 78 9.48 0.38 1.73
C SER A 78 8.02 -0.04 1.91
N SER A 79 7.76 -1.06 2.75
CA SER A 79 6.41 -1.58 3.00
C SER A 79 5.50 -0.54 3.65
N GLN A 80 5.96 0.14 4.71
CA GLN A 80 5.17 1.19 5.38
C GLN A 80 4.87 2.37 4.43
N THR A 81 5.79 2.71 3.54
CA THR A 81 5.56 3.79 2.58
C THR A 81 4.51 3.38 1.55
N SER A 82 4.53 2.13 1.09
CA SER A 82 3.49 1.55 0.25
C SER A 82 2.13 1.57 0.94
N ASP A 83 2.06 1.14 2.21
CA ASP A 83 0.81 1.07 2.97
C ASP A 83 0.16 2.47 3.20
N ILE A 84 0.98 3.51 3.44
CA ILE A 84 0.49 4.87 3.75
C ILE A 84 0.17 5.67 2.48
N ALA A 85 1.04 5.59 1.48
CA ALA A 85 0.98 6.47 0.30
C ALA A 85 0.82 5.72 -1.03
N GLY A 86 0.98 4.40 -1.02
CA GLY A 86 0.84 3.52 -2.19
C GLY A 86 1.94 3.66 -3.24
N ASP A 87 2.86 4.63 -3.06
CA ASP A 87 3.97 4.91 -3.98
C ASP A 87 5.15 5.51 -3.18
N GLY A 88 6.28 5.80 -3.84
CA GLY A 88 7.47 6.41 -3.23
C GLY A 88 8.36 5.43 -2.47
N THR A 89 8.17 4.15 -2.61
CA THR A 89 8.89 3.07 -1.93
C THR A 89 10.39 3.10 -2.24
N THR A 90 10.75 3.33 -3.50
CA THR A 90 12.15 3.48 -3.93
C THR A 90 12.78 4.75 -3.37
N THR A 91 12.06 5.87 -3.38
CA THR A 91 12.53 7.14 -2.79
C THR A 91 12.80 7.00 -1.30
N ALA A 92 11.90 6.35 -0.56
CA ALA A 92 12.05 6.08 0.86
C ALA A 92 13.28 5.20 1.16
N THR A 93 13.50 4.17 0.35
CA THR A 93 14.67 3.28 0.44
C THR A 93 15.98 4.04 0.21
N VAL A 94 16.04 4.91 -0.79
CA VAL A 94 17.22 5.75 -1.09
C VAL A 94 17.49 6.73 0.05
N LEU A 95 16.46 7.38 0.58
CA LEU A 95 16.58 8.28 1.74
C LEU A 95 17.07 7.54 2.98
N ALA A 96 16.51 6.36 3.28
CA ALA A 96 16.95 5.55 4.42
C ALA A 96 18.41 5.14 4.31
N GLN A 97 18.85 4.65 3.14
CA GLN A 97 20.26 4.34 2.89
C GLN A 97 21.16 5.55 3.12
N ALA A 98 20.77 6.71 2.61
CA ALA A 98 21.56 7.94 2.74
C ALA A 98 21.71 8.38 4.20
N ILE A 99 20.60 8.40 4.95
CA ILE A 99 20.60 8.78 6.37
C ILE A 99 21.45 7.79 7.19
N VAL A 100 21.29 6.48 6.98
CA VAL A 100 22.08 5.45 7.68
C VAL A 100 23.56 5.61 7.35
N ARG A 101 23.92 5.76 6.09
CA ARG A 101 25.31 5.87 5.65
C ARG A 101 26.02 7.11 6.22
N GLU A 102 25.37 8.28 6.18
CA GLU A 102 25.93 9.51 6.73
C GLU A 102 25.91 9.50 8.26
N GLY A 103 24.83 8.98 8.89
CA GLY A 103 24.73 8.84 10.33
C GLY A 103 25.79 7.93 10.92
N MET A 104 26.05 6.79 10.31
CA MET A 104 27.08 5.84 10.79
C MET A 104 28.50 6.39 10.68
N LYS A 105 28.77 7.28 9.71
CA LYS A 105 30.06 8.02 9.66
C LYS A 105 30.21 8.93 10.87
N ALA A 106 29.15 9.63 11.27
CA ALA A 106 29.17 10.51 12.42
C ALA A 106 29.31 9.73 13.74
N VAL A 107 28.63 8.58 13.87
CA VAL A 107 28.77 7.67 15.03
C VAL A 107 30.21 7.13 15.11
N ALA A 108 30.79 6.69 14.00
CA ALA A 108 32.18 6.23 13.95
C ALA A 108 33.18 7.33 14.30
N ALA A 109 32.84 8.62 14.06
CA ALA A 109 33.62 9.78 14.48
C ALA A 109 33.43 10.11 15.98
N GLY A 110 32.63 9.36 16.74
CA GLY A 110 32.43 9.51 18.18
C GLY A 110 31.30 10.44 18.60
N MET A 111 30.41 10.82 17.68
CA MET A 111 29.24 11.65 17.99
C MET A 111 28.15 10.80 18.68
N ASN A 112 27.35 11.45 19.53
CA ASN A 112 26.27 10.79 20.26
C ASN A 112 25.12 10.39 19.32
N PRO A 113 24.85 9.08 19.13
CA PRO A 113 23.81 8.62 18.21
C PRO A 113 22.41 9.14 18.56
N MET A 114 22.10 9.30 19.85
CA MET A 114 20.79 9.78 20.30
C MET A 114 20.58 11.25 19.96
N ASP A 115 21.64 12.07 20.04
CA ASP A 115 21.57 13.47 19.64
C ASP A 115 21.56 13.64 18.13
N LEU A 116 22.33 12.81 17.38
CA LEU A 116 22.21 12.76 15.92
C LEU A 116 20.75 12.48 15.51
N LYS A 117 20.10 11.47 16.13
CA LYS A 117 18.69 11.15 15.86
C LYS A 117 17.78 12.34 16.15
N ARG A 118 17.91 13.01 17.28
CA ARG A 118 17.10 14.21 17.62
C ARG A 118 17.27 15.32 16.58
N GLY A 119 18.48 15.52 16.08
CA GLY A 119 18.77 16.48 15.01
C GLY A 119 18.11 16.10 13.68
N ILE A 120 18.16 14.82 13.31
CA ILE A 120 17.48 14.30 12.13
C ILE A 120 15.95 14.49 12.26
N ASP A 121 15.36 14.10 13.40
CA ASP A 121 13.93 14.24 13.64
C ASP A 121 13.47 15.71 13.54
N LYS A 122 14.26 16.65 14.11
CA LYS A 122 14.00 18.10 14.05
C LYS A 122 14.04 18.62 12.60
N ALA A 123 15.01 18.17 11.82
CA ALA A 123 15.15 18.56 10.40
C ALA A 123 14.00 18.00 9.54
N VAL A 124 13.65 16.75 9.75
CA VAL A 124 12.56 16.09 9.01
C VAL A 124 11.20 16.75 9.32
N ALA A 125 10.92 17.07 10.58
CA ALA A 125 9.70 17.77 10.95
C ALA A 125 9.58 19.14 10.24
N ALA A 126 10.68 19.90 10.20
CA ALA A 126 10.73 21.20 9.51
C ALA A 126 10.61 21.06 7.97
N ALA A 127 11.26 20.06 7.39
CA ALA A 127 11.18 19.78 5.95
C ALA A 127 9.77 19.35 5.54
N VAL A 128 9.12 18.48 6.32
CA VAL A 128 7.73 18.04 6.08
C VAL A 128 6.76 19.23 6.11
N LYS A 129 6.92 20.11 7.10
CA LYS A 129 6.12 21.34 7.16
C LYS A 129 6.30 22.19 5.90
N ASN A 130 7.54 22.37 5.43
CA ASN A 130 7.80 23.10 4.20
C ASN A 130 7.21 22.44 2.95
N LEU A 131 7.26 21.10 2.85
CA LEU A 131 6.63 20.34 1.77
C LEU A 131 5.10 20.58 1.75
N GLN A 132 4.45 20.55 2.92
CA GLN A 132 3.01 20.82 3.04
C GLN A 132 2.65 22.26 2.68
N GLU A 133 3.45 23.24 3.11
CA GLU A 133 3.25 24.67 2.78
C GLU A 133 3.48 24.97 1.30
N SER A 134 4.33 24.23 0.61
CA SER A 134 4.63 24.37 -0.82
C SER A 134 3.70 23.56 -1.72
N SER A 135 2.81 22.77 -1.14
CA SER A 135 1.87 21.92 -1.87
C SER A 135 0.85 22.75 -2.64
N THR A 136 0.55 22.34 -3.86
CA THR A 136 -0.49 22.91 -4.71
C THR A 136 -1.63 21.90 -4.86
N PRO A 137 -2.91 22.31 -4.65
CA PRO A 137 -4.03 21.39 -4.78
C PRO A 137 -4.10 20.73 -6.17
N CYS A 138 -4.28 19.42 -6.21
CA CYS A 138 -4.49 18.65 -7.44
C CYS A 138 -6.00 18.54 -7.71
N ALA A 139 -6.56 19.56 -8.37
CA ALA A 139 -8.01 19.70 -8.51
C ALA A 139 -8.53 19.40 -9.92
N ASP A 140 -7.72 19.56 -10.96
CA ASP A 140 -8.12 19.40 -12.35
C ASP A 140 -7.73 18.04 -12.94
N THR A 141 -8.52 17.58 -13.92
CA THR A 141 -8.31 16.30 -14.62
C THR A 141 -6.93 16.23 -15.28
N LYS A 142 -6.38 17.38 -15.71
CA LYS A 142 -5.07 17.45 -16.33
C LYS A 142 -3.94 17.17 -15.34
N ALA A 143 -3.99 17.76 -14.13
CA ALA A 143 -3.00 17.49 -13.09
C ALA A 143 -3.06 16.03 -12.63
N ILE A 144 -4.27 15.47 -12.50
CA ILE A 144 -4.50 14.05 -12.21
C ILE A 144 -3.83 13.16 -13.27
N ALA A 145 -4.08 13.44 -14.55
CA ALA A 145 -3.47 12.69 -15.66
C ALA A 145 -1.93 12.80 -15.65
N GLN A 146 -1.38 13.97 -15.32
CA GLN A 146 0.07 14.18 -15.24
C GLN A 146 0.70 13.35 -14.10
N VAL A 147 0.10 13.37 -12.91
CA VAL A 147 0.57 12.54 -11.78
C VAL A 147 0.53 11.05 -12.16
N GLY A 148 -0.60 10.57 -12.70
CA GLY A 148 -0.73 9.19 -13.16
C GLY A 148 0.28 8.82 -14.24
N THR A 149 0.57 9.73 -15.18
CA THR A 149 1.59 9.53 -16.22
C THR A 149 2.99 9.38 -15.62
N ILE A 150 3.36 10.26 -14.67
CA ILE A 150 4.68 10.21 -14.03
C ILE A 150 4.86 8.92 -13.23
N SER A 151 3.89 8.56 -12.39
CA SER A 151 3.93 7.33 -11.58
C SER A 151 3.92 6.08 -12.47
N ALA A 152 3.24 6.13 -13.63
CA ALA A 152 3.25 5.05 -14.63
C ALA A 152 4.50 5.05 -15.53
N ASN A 153 5.64 5.57 -15.09
CA ASN A 153 6.89 5.64 -15.88
C ASN A 153 6.75 6.39 -17.22
N SER A 154 6.05 7.50 -17.23
CA SER A 154 5.77 8.35 -18.40
C SER A 154 4.80 7.73 -19.42
N ASP A 155 3.97 6.77 -19.00
CA ASP A 155 2.90 6.21 -19.83
C ASP A 155 1.65 7.10 -19.76
N ALA A 156 1.46 7.93 -20.80
CA ALA A 156 0.34 8.86 -20.87
C ALA A 156 -1.03 8.16 -21.00
N SER A 157 -1.06 6.93 -21.51
CA SER A 157 -2.32 6.18 -21.64
C SER A 157 -2.85 5.77 -20.26
N VAL A 158 -1.97 5.39 -19.35
CA VAL A 158 -2.32 5.07 -17.95
C VAL A 158 -2.79 6.33 -17.21
N GLY A 159 -2.07 7.45 -17.34
CA GLY A 159 -2.49 8.71 -16.71
C GLY A 159 -3.87 9.18 -17.19
N SER A 160 -4.14 9.06 -18.48
CA SER A 160 -5.42 9.46 -19.07
C SER A 160 -6.58 8.59 -18.61
N ILE A 161 -6.42 7.26 -18.56
CA ILE A 161 -7.49 6.33 -18.14
C ILE A 161 -7.82 6.49 -16.66
N ILE A 162 -6.82 6.74 -15.79
CA ILE A 162 -7.04 7.02 -14.37
C ILE A 162 -7.80 8.34 -14.19
N ALA A 163 -7.42 9.38 -14.92
CA ALA A 163 -8.10 10.67 -14.86
C ALA A 163 -9.56 10.57 -15.33
N GLU A 164 -9.83 9.82 -16.41
CA GLU A 164 -11.18 9.53 -16.88
C GLU A 164 -11.98 8.71 -15.86
N ALA A 165 -11.36 7.71 -15.23
CA ALA A 165 -12.00 6.94 -14.18
C ALA A 165 -12.41 7.83 -13.00
N MET A 166 -11.51 8.70 -12.51
CA MET A 166 -11.81 9.64 -11.43
C MET A 166 -12.88 10.67 -11.81
N GLU A 167 -12.97 11.06 -13.06
CA GLU A 167 -14.03 11.96 -13.54
C GLU A 167 -15.40 11.28 -13.51
N LYS A 168 -15.47 9.98 -13.88
CA LYS A 168 -16.72 9.21 -13.92
C LYS A 168 -17.26 8.85 -12.53
N VAL A 169 -16.39 8.40 -11.62
CA VAL A 169 -16.82 7.96 -10.27
C VAL A 169 -16.62 9.02 -9.19
N GLY A 170 -15.99 10.15 -9.51
CA GLY A 170 -15.67 11.21 -8.57
C GLY A 170 -14.36 10.95 -7.81
N LYS A 171 -13.90 11.97 -7.07
CA LYS A 171 -12.61 11.92 -6.35
C LYS A 171 -12.59 10.89 -5.23
N GLU A 172 -13.72 10.66 -4.58
CA GLU A 172 -13.95 9.67 -3.54
C GLU A 172 -14.40 8.31 -4.10
N GLY A 173 -14.53 8.20 -5.42
CA GLY A 173 -15.03 7.02 -6.10
C GLY A 173 -14.06 5.86 -6.05
N VAL A 174 -14.61 4.65 -6.14
CA VAL A 174 -13.83 3.42 -6.12
C VAL A 174 -13.32 3.11 -7.53
N ILE A 175 -12.02 2.88 -7.65
CA ILE A 175 -11.38 2.45 -8.89
C ILE A 175 -10.61 1.16 -8.59
N THR A 176 -10.87 0.12 -9.36
CA THR A 176 -10.17 -1.17 -9.29
C THR A 176 -9.42 -1.44 -10.59
N VAL A 177 -8.39 -2.28 -10.51
CA VAL A 177 -7.58 -2.66 -11.66
C VAL A 177 -7.68 -4.17 -11.84
N GLU A 178 -8.10 -4.61 -13.02
CA GLU A 178 -8.27 -6.02 -13.37
C GLU A 178 -7.46 -6.39 -14.61
N GLU A 179 -7.22 -7.67 -14.78
CA GLU A 179 -6.65 -8.20 -16.01
C GLU A 179 -7.71 -8.19 -17.10
N GLY A 180 -7.39 -7.56 -18.22
CA GLY A 180 -8.24 -7.51 -19.41
C GLY A 180 -7.97 -8.69 -20.35
N SER A 181 -8.86 -8.90 -21.29
CA SER A 181 -8.71 -9.90 -22.36
C SER A 181 -8.24 -9.30 -23.69
N SER A 182 -8.15 -7.97 -23.76
CA SER A 182 -7.71 -7.22 -24.95
C SER A 182 -6.23 -6.80 -24.88
N PHE A 183 -5.71 -6.23 -25.95
CA PHE A 183 -4.35 -5.64 -25.97
C PHE A 183 -4.30 -4.23 -25.41
N ASP A 184 -5.42 -3.52 -25.44
CA ASP A 184 -5.57 -2.15 -25.00
C ASP A 184 -6.21 -2.10 -23.61
N ASN A 185 -5.93 -1.01 -22.86
CA ASN A 185 -6.59 -0.77 -21.60
C ASN A 185 -8.02 -0.28 -21.84
N GLU A 186 -8.97 -0.80 -21.07
CA GLU A 186 -10.39 -0.46 -21.15
C GLU A 186 -10.87 0.07 -19.79
N LEU A 187 -11.86 0.96 -19.81
CA LEU A 187 -12.50 1.51 -18.62
C LEU A 187 -13.98 1.19 -18.62
N ASP A 188 -14.41 0.38 -17.69
CA ASP A 188 -15.82 0.11 -17.42
C ASP A 188 -16.24 0.78 -16.10
N VAL A 189 -17.49 1.23 -16.04
CA VAL A 189 -18.11 1.68 -14.80
C VAL A 189 -19.29 0.75 -14.51
N VAL A 190 -19.22 0.10 -13.35
CA VAL A 190 -20.20 -0.90 -12.93
C VAL A 190 -20.82 -0.53 -11.59
N GLU A 191 -21.98 -1.13 -11.28
CA GLU A 191 -22.58 -0.99 -9.97
C GLU A 191 -21.68 -1.63 -8.90
N GLY A 192 -21.45 -0.92 -7.80
CA GLY A 192 -20.56 -1.41 -6.76
C GLY A 192 -20.35 -0.41 -5.65
N MET A 193 -19.68 -0.84 -4.59
CA MET A 193 -19.30 0.03 -3.47
C MET A 193 -18.12 -0.50 -2.70
N GLN A 194 -17.44 0.41 -1.97
CA GLN A 194 -16.41 0.08 -0.99
C GLN A 194 -16.82 0.56 0.41
N PHE A 195 -16.45 -0.21 1.42
CA PHE A 195 -16.58 0.21 2.82
C PHE A 195 -15.35 -0.19 3.65
N ASP A 196 -15.13 0.57 4.72
CA ASP A 196 -13.92 0.55 5.55
C ASP A 196 -13.98 -0.58 6.59
N ARG A 197 -14.01 -1.82 6.13
CA ARG A 197 -13.89 -3.03 6.96
C ARG A 197 -13.18 -4.09 6.13
N GLY A 198 -12.10 -4.62 6.67
CA GLY A 198 -11.35 -5.71 6.05
C GLY A 198 -11.65 -7.07 6.67
N TYR A 199 -10.89 -8.07 6.26
CA TYR A 199 -11.06 -9.43 6.73
C TYR A 199 -10.80 -9.58 8.24
N LEU A 200 -11.58 -10.44 8.91
CA LEU A 200 -11.44 -10.72 10.35
C LEU A 200 -10.23 -11.59 10.69
N SER A 201 -9.65 -12.25 9.71
CA SER A 201 -8.48 -13.12 9.90
C SER A 201 -7.58 -13.08 8.67
N PRO A 202 -6.25 -12.94 8.85
CA PRO A 202 -5.29 -13.04 7.73
C PRO A 202 -5.31 -14.39 7.01
N TYR A 203 -5.84 -15.43 7.64
CA TYR A 203 -5.95 -16.76 7.04
C TYR A 203 -7.02 -16.86 5.94
N PHE A 204 -7.81 -15.82 5.72
CA PHE A 204 -8.72 -15.72 4.57
C PHE A 204 -8.01 -15.23 3.30
N VAL A 205 -6.81 -14.67 3.42
CA VAL A 205 -6.01 -14.18 2.29
C VAL A 205 -5.69 -15.33 1.33
N ASN A 206 -6.02 -15.14 0.07
CA ASN A 206 -5.73 -16.08 -1.01
C ASN A 206 -4.81 -15.49 -2.09
N ASP A 207 -4.66 -14.16 -2.13
CA ASP A 207 -3.64 -13.47 -2.90
C ASP A 207 -2.59 -12.87 -1.95
N GLN A 208 -1.43 -13.51 -1.89
CA GLN A 208 -0.34 -13.09 -1.02
C GLN A 208 0.43 -11.87 -1.58
N ALA A 209 0.33 -11.60 -2.86
CA ALA A 209 1.00 -10.45 -3.47
C ALA A 209 0.36 -9.14 -3.01
N THR A 210 -0.97 -9.09 -3.03
CA THR A 210 -1.77 -7.94 -2.60
C THR A 210 -2.24 -8.02 -1.14
N MET A 211 -1.98 -9.16 -0.45
CA MET A 211 -2.49 -9.44 0.90
C MET A 211 -4.01 -9.29 0.98
N SER A 212 -4.72 -9.73 -0.06
CA SER A 212 -6.18 -9.67 -0.17
C SER A 212 -6.85 -11.04 -0.25
N ALA A 213 -8.14 -11.06 0.04
CA ALA A 213 -9.03 -12.19 -0.23
C ALA A 213 -9.89 -11.83 -1.45
N GLU A 214 -9.64 -12.50 -2.58
CA GLU A 214 -10.36 -12.30 -3.83
C GLU A 214 -11.42 -13.40 -3.99
N LEU A 215 -12.67 -12.99 -4.15
CA LEU A 215 -13.81 -13.89 -4.32
C LEU A 215 -14.47 -13.61 -5.67
N GLU A 216 -14.48 -14.62 -6.55
CA GLU A 216 -15.12 -14.56 -7.86
C GLU A 216 -16.53 -15.16 -7.78
N GLU A 217 -17.53 -14.44 -8.28
CA GLU A 217 -18.97 -14.81 -8.21
C GLU A 217 -19.46 -15.23 -6.81
N PRO A 218 -19.08 -14.50 -5.74
CA PRO A 218 -19.43 -14.91 -4.39
C PRO A 218 -20.93 -14.78 -4.11
N MET A 219 -21.40 -15.60 -3.15
CA MET A 219 -22.61 -15.37 -2.41
C MET A 219 -22.32 -14.47 -1.21
N ILE A 220 -23.26 -13.62 -0.81
CA ILE A 220 -23.07 -12.60 0.24
C ILE A 220 -24.15 -12.79 1.29
N LEU A 221 -23.73 -13.14 2.50
CA LEU A 221 -24.62 -13.23 3.67
C LEU A 221 -24.54 -11.92 4.46
N LEU A 222 -25.68 -11.29 4.69
CA LEU A 222 -25.83 -10.07 5.46
C LEU A 222 -26.59 -10.34 6.75
N TYR A 223 -25.95 -10.11 7.89
CA TYR A 223 -26.57 -10.37 9.21
C TYR A 223 -26.38 -9.18 10.15
N ASP A 224 -27.42 -8.75 10.84
CA ASP A 224 -27.42 -7.55 11.67
C ASP A 224 -26.87 -7.73 13.08
N LYS A 225 -26.61 -8.98 13.51
CA LYS A 225 -26.10 -9.32 14.83
C LYS A 225 -24.74 -10.02 14.75
N LYS A 226 -24.22 -10.40 15.93
CA LYS A 226 -23.00 -11.18 16.07
C LYS A 226 -23.26 -12.66 15.78
N ILE A 227 -22.23 -13.31 15.21
CA ILE A 227 -22.22 -14.76 14.97
C ILE A 227 -21.11 -15.37 15.83
N SER A 228 -21.47 -16.13 16.84
CA SER A 228 -20.54 -16.84 17.72
C SER A 228 -20.67 -18.36 17.65
N ASN A 229 -21.86 -18.86 17.25
CA ASN A 229 -22.15 -20.27 17.13
C ASN A 229 -22.16 -20.71 15.66
N ILE A 230 -21.28 -21.65 15.29
CA ILE A 230 -21.18 -22.14 13.91
C ILE A 230 -22.44 -22.90 13.46
N ARG A 231 -23.20 -23.46 14.40
CA ARG A 231 -24.39 -24.27 14.07
C ARG A 231 -25.45 -23.46 13.33
N ASP A 232 -25.53 -22.15 13.65
CA ASP A 232 -26.52 -21.25 13.03
C ASP A 232 -26.19 -21.00 11.55
N LEU A 233 -24.91 -21.17 11.15
CA LEU A 233 -24.43 -21.03 9.77
C LEU A 233 -24.45 -22.34 8.96
N LEU A 234 -24.62 -23.51 9.61
CA LEU A 234 -24.48 -24.79 8.92
C LEU A 234 -25.36 -24.92 7.67
N PRO A 235 -26.66 -24.54 7.69
CA PRO A 235 -27.51 -24.67 6.51
C PRO A 235 -26.99 -23.90 5.31
N ILE A 236 -26.48 -22.68 5.55
CA ILE A 236 -25.90 -21.80 4.52
C ILE A 236 -24.58 -22.38 4.02
N LEU A 237 -23.69 -22.79 4.91
CA LEU A 237 -22.37 -23.35 4.56
C LEU A 237 -22.51 -24.63 3.73
N GLU A 238 -23.46 -25.51 4.07
CA GLU A 238 -23.74 -26.71 3.29
C GLU A 238 -24.30 -26.38 1.90
N GLY A 239 -25.20 -25.39 1.81
CA GLY A 239 -25.75 -24.90 0.55
C GLY A 239 -24.68 -24.33 -0.36
N VAL A 240 -23.82 -23.44 0.17
CA VAL A 240 -22.71 -22.80 -0.54
C VAL A 240 -21.67 -23.83 -0.99
N ALA A 241 -21.33 -24.79 -0.13
CA ALA A 241 -20.41 -25.88 -0.49
C ALA A 241 -20.96 -26.73 -1.64
N LYS A 242 -22.26 -27.06 -1.64
CA LYS A 242 -22.93 -27.79 -2.75
C LYS A 242 -22.94 -26.96 -4.04
N ALA A 243 -23.12 -25.63 -3.94
CA ALA A 243 -23.09 -24.72 -5.08
C ALA A 243 -21.67 -24.48 -5.61
N SER A 244 -20.64 -24.87 -4.85
CA SER A 244 -19.22 -24.62 -5.16
C SER A 244 -18.88 -23.15 -5.41
N ARG A 245 -19.63 -22.23 -4.79
CA ARG A 245 -19.40 -20.78 -4.88
C ARG A 245 -18.71 -20.26 -3.62
N PRO A 246 -17.89 -19.19 -3.73
CA PRO A 246 -17.36 -18.52 -2.54
C PRO A 246 -18.46 -17.85 -1.72
N LEU A 247 -18.18 -17.62 -0.43
CA LEU A 247 -19.10 -16.94 0.49
C LEU A 247 -18.39 -15.76 1.18
N LEU A 248 -19.00 -14.58 1.08
CA LEU A 248 -18.67 -13.46 1.97
C LEU A 248 -19.72 -13.37 3.07
N ILE A 249 -19.28 -13.29 4.32
CA ILE A 249 -20.16 -13.08 5.47
C ILE A 249 -19.91 -11.67 6.01
N ILE A 250 -20.95 -10.84 6.02
CA ILE A 250 -20.94 -9.49 6.59
C ILE A 250 -21.89 -9.49 7.79
N ALA A 251 -21.34 -9.40 9.01
CA ALA A 251 -22.11 -9.42 10.24
C ALA A 251 -21.63 -8.33 11.21
N GLU A 252 -22.38 -8.04 12.27
CA GLU A 252 -21.93 -7.12 13.31
C GLU A 252 -20.54 -7.50 13.82
N ASP A 253 -20.35 -8.78 14.13
CA ASP A 253 -19.08 -9.41 14.46
C ASP A 253 -19.16 -10.91 14.22
N ILE A 254 -18.02 -11.55 14.00
CA ILE A 254 -17.91 -13.01 13.94
C ILE A 254 -16.76 -13.40 14.86
N GLU A 255 -17.10 -14.15 15.90
CA GLU A 255 -16.14 -14.41 16.99
C GLU A 255 -16.18 -15.87 17.47
N GLY A 256 -15.22 -16.25 18.30
CA GLY A 256 -15.19 -17.53 18.98
C GLY A 256 -15.11 -18.74 18.04
N GLU A 257 -15.98 -19.75 18.32
CA GLU A 257 -16.02 -21.00 17.58
C GLU A 257 -16.38 -20.82 16.09
N ALA A 258 -17.27 -19.85 15.80
CA ALA A 258 -17.72 -19.59 14.44
C ALA A 258 -16.54 -19.12 13.56
N LEU A 259 -15.79 -18.11 14.00
CA LEU A 259 -14.62 -17.60 13.25
C LEU A 259 -13.55 -18.69 13.08
N ALA A 260 -13.20 -19.41 14.17
CA ALA A 260 -12.20 -20.47 14.12
C ALA A 260 -12.56 -21.55 13.11
N THR A 261 -13.82 -21.97 13.08
CA THR A 261 -14.30 -23.00 12.16
C THR A 261 -14.30 -22.52 10.71
N LEU A 262 -14.71 -21.27 10.44
CA LEU A 262 -14.64 -20.67 9.10
C LEU A 262 -13.20 -20.61 8.59
N VAL A 263 -12.26 -20.19 9.43
CA VAL A 263 -10.82 -20.16 9.10
C VAL A 263 -10.31 -21.55 8.76
N VAL A 264 -10.58 -22.56 9.57
CA VAL A 264 -10.13 -23.94 9.33
C VAL A 264 -10.71 -24.49 8.03
N ASN A 265 -11.98 -24.25 7.74
CA ASN A 265 -12.63 -24.72 6.51
C ASN A 265 -12.08 -24.01 5.27
N SER A 266 -11.78 -22.70 5.36
CA SER A 266 -11.13 -21.94 4.30
C SER A 266 -9.72 -22.49 4.02
N MET A 267 -8.89 -22.67 5.06
CA MET A 267 -7.54 -23.23 4.93
C MET A 267 -7.49 -24.64 4.35
N ARG A 268 -8.52 -25.47 4.64
CA ARG A 268 -8.66 -26.82 4.09
C ARG A 268 -9.26 -26.84 2.68
N GLY A 269 -9.66 -25.68 2.15
CA GLY A 269 -10.30 -25.60 0.84
C GLY A 269 -11.69 -26.25 0.75
N ILE A 270 -12.34 -26.50 1.89
CA ILE A 270 -13.69 -27.11 1.93
C ILE A 270 -14.73 -26.09 1.45
N VAL A 271 -14.61 -24.85 1.91
CA VAL A 271 -15.44 -23.72 1.47
C VAL A 271 -14.52 -22.50 1.31
N LYS A 272 -14.57 -21.82 0.17
CA LYS A 272 -13.94 -20.52 0.00
C LYS A 272 -14.79 -19.48 0.73
N VAL A 273 -14.37 -19.04 1.90
CA VAL A 273 -15.14 -18.10 2.72
C VAL A 273 -14.24 -16.97 3.22
N CYS A 274 -14.79 -15.77 3.27
CA CYS A 274 -14.22 -14.64 3.99
C CYS A 274 -15.28 -14.03 4.90
N ALA A 275 -14.85 -13.51 6.04
CA ALA A 275 -15.70 -12.88 7.04
C ALA A 275 -15.21 -11.47 7.35
N VAL A 276 -16.13 -10.51 7.34
CA VAL A 276 -15.87 -9.09 7.61
C VAL A 276 -16.90 -8.53 8.58
N LYS A 277 -16.53 -7.45 9.30
CA LYS A 277 -17.49 -6.72 10.12
C LYS A 277 -18.36 -5.82 9.26
N ALA A 278 -19.62 -5.71 9.62
CA ALA A 278 -20.51 -4.73 9.00
C ALA A 278 -20.02 -3.29 9.26
N PRO A 279 -20.10 -2.40 8.26
CA PRO A 279 -19.70 -1.02 8.41
C PRO A 279 -20.70 -0.23 9.28
N GLY A 280 -20.19 0.76 10.02
CA GLY A 280 -21.00 1.61 10.89
C GLY A 280 -21.37 0.96 12.23
N PHE A 281 -22.18 1.68 13.01
CA PHE A 281 -22.66 1.28 14.34
C PHE A 281 -24.16 1.61 14.49
N GLY A 282 -24.88 0.84 15.29
CA GLY A 282 -26.31 1.07 15.59
C GLY A 282 -27.16 1.15 14.33
N ASP A 283 -28.03 2.16 14.23
CA ASP A 283 -28.96 2.31 13.10
C ASP A 283 -28.23 2.59 11.78
N ARG A 284 -27.04 3.20 11.81
CA ARG A 284 -26.23 3.36 10.62
C ARG A 284 -25.75 2.02 10.05
N ARG A 285 -25.36 1.09 10.92
CA ARG A 285 -24.97 -0.25 10.48
C ARG A 285 -26.12 -0.93 9.75
N LYS A 286 -27.35 -0.87 10.31
CA LYS A 286 -28.54 -1.41 9.66
C LYS A 286 -28.78 -0.77 8.30
N ALA A 287 -28.66 0.56 8.23
CA ALA A 287 -28.85 1.30 6.99
C ALA A 287 -27.80 0.94 5.92
N MET A 288 -26.53 0.76 6.31
CA MET A 288 -25.46 0.34 5.39
C MET A 288 -25.60 -1.11 4.96
N LEU A 289 -25.99 -2.01 5.85
CA LEU A 289 -26.32 -3.40 5.47
C LEU A 289 -27.47 -3.44 4.46
N GLN A 290 -28.48 -2.57 4.62
CA GLN A 290 -29.59 -2.47 3.64
C GLN A 290 -29.11 -1.91 2.29
N ASP A 291 -28.16 -0.96 2.30
CA ASP A 291 -27.55 -0.43 1.08
C ASP A 291 -26.81 -1.54 0.33
N ILE A 292 -26.04 -2.37 1.06
CA ILE A 292 -25.33 -3.53 0.50
C ILE A 292 -26.32 -4.58 -0.02
N ALA A 293 -27.42 -4.85 0.71
CA ALA A 293 -28.44 -5.80 0.30
C ALA A 293 -29.07 -5.41 -1.04
N ILE A 294 -29.43 -4.14 -1.19
CA ILE A 294 -30.02 -3.62 -2.43
C ILE A 294 -29.00 -3.68 -3.57
N LEU A 295 -27.74 -3.33 -3.32
CA LEU A 295 -26.67 -3.39 -4.32
C LEU A 295 -26.41 -4.83 -4.81
N THR A 296 -26.52 -5.80 -3.93
CA THR A 296 -26.16 -7.21 -4.22
C THR A 296 -27.35 -8.10 -4.53
N GLY A 297 -28.57 -7.54 -4.45
CA GLY A 297 -29.81 -8.28 -4.69
C GLY A 297 -30.17 -9.29 -3.61
N GLY A 298 -29.58 -9.17 -2.40
CA GLY A 298 -29.84 -10.01 -1.25
C GLY A 298 -30.76 -9.36 -0.22
N GLN A 299 -30.89 -10.01 0.94
CA GLN A 299 -31.65 -9.52 2.08
C GLN A 299 -30.79 -9.46 3.35
N VAL A 300 -31.08 -8.49 4.22
CA VAL A 300 -30.48 -8.45 5.55
C VAL A 300 -31.26 -9.41 6.46
N ILE A 301 -30.58 -10.43 6.94
CA ILE A 301 -31.19 -11.37 7.90
C ILE A 301 -31.20 -10.68 9.26
N SER A 302 -32.40 -10.42 9.77
CA SER A 302 -32.65 -9.75 11.03
C SER A 302 -33.83 -10.34 11.73
N GLU A 303 -33.71 -10.59 13.04
CA GLU A 303 -34.83 -11.06 13.86
C GLU A 303 -35.96 -10.02 13.97
N GLU A 304 -35.63 -8.72 13.80
CA GLU A 304 -36.62 -7.65 13.82
C GLU A 304 -37.66 -7.78 12.69
N VAL A 305 -37.26 -8.37 11.57
CA VAL A 305 -38.14 -8.66 10.44
C VAL A 305 -38.61 -10.11 10.42
N GLY A 306 -38.36 -10.87 11.51
CA GLY A 306 -38.79 -12.25 11.65
C GLY A 306 -37.93 -13.30 10.95
N MET A 307 -36.76 -12.92 10.46
CA MET A 307 -35.79 -13.83 9.85
C MET A 307 -34.79 -14.32 10.88
N SER A 308 -34.36 -15.58 10.77
CA SER A 308 -33.30 -16.14 11.61
C SER A 308 -32.23 -16.82 10.75
N LEU A 309 -30.99 -16.79 11.21
CA LEU A 309 -29.85 -17.36 10.48
C LEU A 309 -30.01 -18.86 10.20
N GLU A 310 -30.62 -19.61 11.15
CA GLU A 310 -30.89 -21.04 11.01
C GLU A 310 -31.88 -21.38 9.88
N LYS A 311 -32.75 -20.41 9.52
CA LYS A 311 -33.79 -20.60 8.48
C LYS A 311 -33.42 -19.94 7.17
N ALA A 312 -32.30 -19.24 7.12
CA ALA A 312 -31.84 -18.57 5.92
C ALA A 312 -31.52 -19.59 4.82
N THR A 313 -31.85 -19.24 3.60
CA THR A 313 -31.64 -20.03 2.39
C THR A 313 -30.68 -19.33 1.44
N LEU A 314 -30.24 -20.00 0.38
CA LEU A 314 -29.40 -19.38 -0.64
C LEU A 314 -30.10 -18.24 -1.39
N ASP A 315 -31.43 -18.25 -1.44
CA ASP A 315 -32.23 -17.21 -2.12
C ASP A 315 -32.25 -15.90 -1.35
N ASP A 316 -31.91 -15.91 -0.06
CA ASP A 316 -31.80 -14.72 0.78
C ASP A 316 -30.40 -14.03 0.63
N LEU A 317 -29.45 -14.74 0.03
CA LEU A 317 -28.08 -14.25 -0.14
C LEU A 317 -27.99 -13.30 -1.33
N GLY A 318 -27.21 -12.22 -1.14
CA GLY A 318 -26.79 -11.40 -2.26
C GLY A 318 -25.69 -12.05 -3.10
N SER A 319 -25.37 -11.46 -4.24
CA SER A 319 -24.26 -11.87 -5.07
C SER A 319 -23.61 -10.68 -5.79
N ALA A 320 -22.37 -10.87 -6.24
CA ALA A 320 -21.64 -9.91 -7.05
C ALA A 320 -20.75 -10.66 -8.03
N LYS A 321 -20.22 -9.99 -9.03
CA LYS A 321 -19.26 -10.58 -9.97
C LYS A 321 -17.91 -10.82 -9.27
N LYS A 322 -17.45 -9.85 -8.48
CA LYS A 322 -16.18 -9.94 -7.76
C LYS A 322 -16.23 -9.19 -6.44
N ILE A 323 -15.52 -9.70 -5.43
CA ILE A 323 -15.26 -8.98 -4.19
C ILE A 323 -13.78 -9.09 -3.85
N SER A 324 -13.18 -7.93 -3.55
CA SER A 324 -11.82 -7.82 -3.04
C SER A 324 -11.84 -7.34 -1.60
N ILE A 325 -11.21 -8.09 -0.70
CA ILE A 325 -11.15 -7.76 0.74
C ILE A 325 -9.68 -7.64 1.15
N THR A 326 -9.28 -6.44 1.52
CA THR A 326 -7.96 -6.16 2.10
C THR A 326 -8.03 -6.17 3.63
N LYS A 327 -6.95 -5.81 4.30
CA LYS A 327 -6.92 -5.65 5.76
C LYS A 327 -7.87 -4.55 6.27
N GLU A 328 -8.09 -3.50 5.49
CA GLU A 328 -8.82 -2.30 5.90
C GLU A 328 -10.16 -2.14 5.18
N ASN A 329 -10.30 -2.66 3.96
CA ASN A 329 -11.43 -2.37 3.08
C ASN A 329 -12.04 -3.63 2.45
N THR A 330 -13.34 -3.54 2.16
CA THR A 330 -14.07 -4.51 1.32
C THR A 330 -14.67 -3.75 0.13
N THR A 331 -14.34 -4.20 -1.08
CA THR A 331 -14.84 -3.65 -2.35
C THR A 331 -15.72 -4.66 -3.05
N ILE A 332 -16.97 -4.31 -3.30
CA ILE A 332 -17.94 -5.08 -4.07
C ILE A 332 -17.99 -4.52 -5.48
N VAL A 333 -17.74 -5.34 -6.48
CA VAL A 333 -17.71 -4.96 -7.90
C VAL A 333 -18.82 -5.69 -8.62
N ASP A 334 -19.65 -4.96 -9.36
CA ASP A 334 -20.74 -5.48 -10.18
C ASP A 334 -21.71 -6.35 -9.35
N GLY A 335 -22.38 -5.68 -8.39
CA GLY A 335 -23.41 -6.28 -7.56
C GLY A 335 -24.64 -6.68 -8.39
N SER A 336 -25.29 -7.79 -8.06
CA SER A 336 -26.43 -8.35 -8.81
C SER A 336 -27.77 -7.67 -8.51
N GLY A 337 -27.77 -6.55 -7.75
CA GLY A 337 -28.98 -5.77 -7.48
C GLY A 337 -29.55 -5.10 -8.73
N SER A 338 -30.88 -4.86 -8.75
CA SER A 338 -31.47 -4.19 -9.89
C SER A 338 -31.12 -2.70 -9.90
N ALA A 339 -30.80 -2.16 -11.07
CA ALA A 339 -30.51 -0.74 -11.23
C ALA A 339 -31.68 0.17 -10.78
N ASP A 340 -32.92 -0.30 -10.89
CA ASP A 340 -34.11 0.44 -10.46
C ASP A 340 -34.22 0.49 -8.92
N ASP A 341 -33.91 -0.60 -8.23
CA ASP A 341 -33.87 -0.63 -6.76
C ASP A 341 -32.76 0.25 -6.20
N ILE A 342 -31.59 0.25 -6.85
CA ILE A 342 -30.46 1.12 -6.51
C ILE A 342 -30.85 2.59 -6.68
N LYS A 343 -31.47 2.97 -7.81
CA LYS A 343 -31.98 4.33 -8.03
C LYS A 343 -33.05 4.73 -7.02
N GLY A 344 -33.95 3.79 -6.70
CA GLY A 344 -34.96 3.97 -5.65
C GLY A 344 -34.32 4.28 -4.31
N ARG A 345 -33.26 3.53 -3.94
CA ARG A 345 -32.52 3.74 -2.69
C ARG A 345 -31.80 5.08 -2.66
N ILE A 346 -31.15 5.46 -3.76
CA ILE A 346 -30.51 6.78 -3.92
C ILE A 346 -31.54 7.90 -3.70
N SER A 347 -32.73 7.79 -4.29
CA SER A 347 -33.80 8.77 -4.14
C SER A 347 -34.30 8.84 -2.69
N GLN A 348 -34.42 7.70 -2.00
CA GLN A 348 -34.80 7.63 -0.60
C GLN A 348 -33.77 8.31 0.31
N ILE A 349 -32.46 8.07 0.10
CA ILE A 349 -31.39 8.72 0.88
C ILE A 349 -31.42 10.22 0.66
N LYS A 350 -31.61 10.70 -0.59
CA LYS A 350 -31.74 12.14 -0.90
C LYS A 350 -32.93 12.78 -0.20
N ALA A 351 -34.06 12.10 -0.13
CA ALA A 351 -35.24 12.59 0.59
C ALA A 351 -34.97 12.70 2.12
N GLN A 352 -34.34 11.68 2.70
CA GLN A 352 -33.96 11.69 4.12
C GLN A 352 -32.97 12.83 4.43
N MET A 353 -32.01 13.10 3.52
CA MET A 353 -31.09 14.23 3.68
C MET A 353 -31.82 15.59 3.70
N ALA A 354 -32.83 15.75 2.83
CA ALA A 354 -33.61 16.99 2.78
C ALA A 354 -34.47 17.23 4.02
N GLU A 355 -34.86 16.18 4.72
CA GLU A 355 -35.66 16.24 5.96
C GLU A 355 -34.79 16.35 7.22
N SER A 356 -33.49 16.05 7.12
CA SER A 356 -32.56 16.07 8.25
C SER A 356 -32.30 17.48 8.74
N THR A 357 -32.36 17.67 10.06
CA THR A 357 -32.00 18.92 10.74
C THR A 357 -30.61 18.91 11.38
N SER A 358 -29.91 17.77 11.31
CA SER A 358 -28.57 17.56 11.87
C SER A 358 -27.53 17.61 10.76
N ASP A 359 -26.61 18.57 10.82
CA ASP A 359 -25.50 18.69 9.88
C ASP A 359 -24.66 17.42 9.82
N TYR A 360 -24.42 16.79 10.99
CA TYR A 360 -23.67 15.55 11.11
C TYR A 360 -24.39 14.35 10.43
N ASP A 361 -25.71 14.23 10.61
CA ASP A 361 -26.46 13.16 9.95
C ASP A 361 -26.54 13.39 8.45
N THR A 362 -26.67 14.64 8.02
CA THR A 362 -26.65 15.01 6.62
C THR A 362 -25.31 14.67 5.97
N GLU A 363 -24.18 14.99 6.63
CA GLU A 363 -22.84 14.61 6.18
C GLU A 363 -22.72 13.09 6.00
N LYS A 364 -23.17 12.32 6.98
CA LYS A 364 -23.10 10.85 6.94
C LYS A 364 -24.04 10.21 5.92
N MET A 365 -25.18 10.81 5.65
CA MET A 365 -26.05 10.41 4.55
C MET A 365 -25.44 10.74 3.19
N GLN A 366 -24.71 11.88 3.09
CA GLN A 366 -23.98 12.26 1.88
C GLN A 366 -22.85 11.27 1.56
N GLU A 367 -22.09 10.82 2.59
CA GLU A 367 -21.08 9.77 2.44
C GLU A 367 -21.72 8.45 1.91
N ARG A 368 -22.86 8.03 2.47
CA ARG A 368 -23.56 6.85 2.00
C ARG A 368 -24.06 6.99 0.57
N LEU A 369 -24.61 8.16 0.25
CA LEU A 369 -25.06 8.48 -1.11
C LEU A 369 -23.90 8.41 -2.11
N ALA A 370 -22.75 8.98 -1.78
CA ALA A 370 -21.57 8.93 -2.62
C ALA A 370 -21.09 7.50 -2.87
N LYS A 371 -21.11 6.65 -1.82
CA LYS A 371 -20.70 5.23 -1.93
C LYS A 371 -21.61 4.38 -2.82
N ILE A 372 -22.92 4.61 -2.79
CA ILE A 372 -23.88 3.82 -3.59
C ILE A 372 -24.11 4.39 -5.00
N ALA A 373 -24.01 5.71 -5.16
CA ALA A 373 -24.30 6.39 -6.44
C ALA A 373 -23.08 6.46 -7.37
N GLY A 374 -21.86 6.39 -6.81
CA GLY A 374 -20.61 6.52 -7.57
C GLY A 374 -20.27 5.29 -8.41
N GLY A 375 -20.75 4.11 -8.03
CA GLY A 375 -20.34 2.87 -8.65
C GLY A 375 -18.84 2.56 -8.44
N VAL A 376 -18.33 1.62 -9.23
CA VAL A 376 -16.92 1.23 -9.27
C VAL A 376 -16.42 1.36 -10.69
N ALA A 377 -15.34 2.13 -10.89
CA ALA A 377 -14.62 2.15 -12.15
C ALA A 377 -13.64 0.98 -12.19
N VAL A 378 -13.73 0.14 -13.21
CA VAL A 378 -12.87 -1.03 -13.42
C VAL A 378 -11.94 -0.73 -14.58
N ILE A 379 -10.65 -0.55 -14.30
CA ILE A 379 -9.61 -0.41 -15.32
C ILE A 379 -9.15 -1.83 -15.68
N LYS A 380 -9.48 -2.28 -16.89
CA LYS A 380 -9.01 -3.55 -17.44
C LYS A 380 -7.72 -3.32 -18.19
N VAL A 381 -6.64 -3.93 -17.71
CA VAL A 381 -5.31 -3.76 -18.30
C VAL A 381 -5.11 -4.75 -19.44
N GLY A 382 -4.70 -4.25 -20.60
CA GLY A 382 -4.42 -5.06 -21.78
C GLY A 382 -2.93 -5.30 -22.00
N ALA A 383 -2.55 -6.54 -22.37
CA ALA A 383 -1.18 -6.89 -22.74
C ALA A 383 -1.10 -8.12 -23.64
N ALA A 384 0.06 -8.31 -24.29
CA ALA A 384 0.28 -9.43 -25.18
C ALA A 384 0.68 -10.74 -24.45
N THR A 385 1.24 -10.64 -23.27
CA THR A 385 1.72 -11.78 -22.46
C THR A 385 1.31 -11.62 -21.00
N GLU A 386 1.19 -12.75 -20.28
CA GLU A 386 0.88 -12.75 -18.85
C GLU A 386 1.92 -11.99 -18.00
N ILE A 387 3.20 -12.06 -18.38
CA ILE A 387 4.27 -11.36 -17.67
C ILE A 387 4.11 -9.84 -17.85
N GLU A 388 3.84 -9.38 -19.06
CA GLU A 388 3.58 -7.97 -19.36
C GLU A 388 2.28 -7.48 -18.67
N MET A 389 1.26 -8.33 -18.65
CA MET A 389 -0.02 -8.04 -17.98
C MET A 389 0.18 -7.73 -16.49
N LYS A 390 0.91 -8.60 -15.80
CA LYS A 390 1.18 -8.43 -14.36
C LYS A 390 2.02 -7.17 -14.08
N GLU A 391 3.02 -6.88 -14.91
CA GLU A 391 3.83 -5.66 -14.80
C GLU A 391 2.98 -4.41 -15.04
N LYS A 392 2.17 -4.40 -16.11
CA LYS A 392 1.28 -3.27 -16.41
C LYS A 392 0.23 -3.06 -15.33
N LYS A 393 -0.37 -4.14 -14.81
CA LYS A 393 -1.36 -4.07 -13.73
C LYS A 393 -0.75 -3.39 -12.50
N ALA A 394 0.40 -3.87 -12.02
CA ALA A 394 1.09 -3.27 -10.87
C ALA A 394 1.39 -1.78 -11.11
N ARG A 395 1.85 -1.41 -12.30
CA ARG A 395 2.13 -0.01 -12.67
C ARG A 395 0.88 0.87 -12.68
N VAL A 396 -0.27 0.34 -13.13
CA VAL A 396 -1.54 1.06 -13.08
C VAL A 396 -2.03 1.22 -11.64
N GLU A 397 -1.86 0.20 -10.80
CA GLU A 397 -2.18 0.25 -9.37
C GLU A 397 -1.33 1.31 -8.64
N ASP A 398 -0.01 1.35 -8.85
CA ASP A 398 0.88 2.37 -8.30
C ASP A 398 0.47 3.79 -8.75
N ALA A 399 0.17 3.95 -10.04
CA ALA A 399 -0.29 5.23 -10.58
C ALA A 399 -1.63 5.68 -9.99
N LEU A 400 -2.54 4.74 -9.72
CA LEU A 400 -3.82 5.02 -9.07
C LEU A 400 -3.61 5.47 -7.62
N HIS A 401 -2.76 4.79 -6.86
CA HIS A 401 -2.43 5.18 -5.48
C HIS A 401 -1.76 6.55 -5.42
N SER A 402 -0.81 6.80 -6.29
CA SER A 402 -0.13 8.09 -6.42
C SER A 402 -1.11 9.23 -6.75
N THR A 403 -2.07 8.97 -7.64
CA THR A 403 -3.10 9.95 -8.02
C THR A 403 -4.05 10.25 -6.86
N ARG A 404 -4.46 9.25 -6.09
CA ARG A 404 -5.25 9.44 -4.87
C ARG A 404 -4.51 10.27 -3.84
N ALA A 405 -3.23 9.96 -3.59
CA ALA A 405 -2.38 10.73 -2.69
C ALA A 405 -2.25 12.20 -3.11
N ALA A 406 -2.19 12.46 -4.43
CA ALA A 406 -2.17 13.82 -4.98
C ALA A 406 -3.49 14.56 -4.79
N VAL A 407 -4.61 13.88 -4.92
CA VAL A 407 -5.94 14.48 -4.67
C VAL A 407 -6.13 14.82 -3.19
N GLU A 408 -5.60 13.97 -2.28
CA GLU A 408 -5.71 14.16 -0.83
C GLU A 408 -4.89 15.34 -0.31
N GLU A 409 -3.60 15.43 -0.66
CA GLU A 409 -2.67 16.39 -0.07
C GLU A 409 -2.02 17.35 -1.09
N GLY A 410 -2.47 17.31 -2.33
CA GLY A 410 -1.90 18.13 -3.40
C GLY A 410 -0.57 17.58 -3.93
N VAL A 411 0.08 18.40 -4.76
CA VAL A 411 1.30 18.08 -5.47
C VAL A 411 2.41 19.10 -5.23
N VAL A 412 3.64 18.64 -5.35
CA VAL A 412 4.86 19.45 -5.33
C VAL A 412 5.66 19.25 -6.62
N ALA A 413 6.69 20.04 -6.85
CA ALA A 413 7.60 19.85 -7.98
C ALA A 413 8.31 18.49 -7.86
N GLY A 414 8.17 17.65 -8.90
CA GLY A 414 8.69 16.30 -8.93
C GLY A 414 10.19 16.20 -9.21
N GLY A 415 10.66 14.97 -9.42
CA GLY A 415 12.07 14.70 -9.74
C GLY A 415 13.05 14.99 -8.60
N GLY A 416 12.58 15.04 -7.35
CA GLY A 416 13.36 15.37 -6.17
C GLY A 416 13.55 16.87 -5.92
N VAL A 417 12.97 17.76 -6.74
CA VAL A 417 13.09 19.22 -6.59
C VAL A 417 12.50 19.69 -5.27
N ALA A 418 11.33 19.20 -4.88
CA ALA A 418 10.69 19.58 -3.62
C ALA A 418 11.58 19.31 -2.39
N LEU A 419 12.29 18.18 -2.35
CA LEU A 419 13.24 17.86 -1.29
C LEU A 419 14.45 18.82 -1.29
N ILE A 420 14.95 19.21 -2.47
CA ILE A 420 16.01 20.22 -2.59
C ILE A 420 15.56 21.58 -2.05
N ARG A 421 14.30 21.99 -2.31
CA ARG A 421 13.72 23.23 -1.76
C ARG A 421 13.54 23.14 -0.25
N ALA A 422 13.09 22.00 0.26
CA ALA A 422 13.00 21.75 1.70
C ALA A 422 14.38 21.84 2.37
N CYS A 423 15.47 21.33 1.74
CA CYS A 423 16.84 21.52 2.21
C CYS A 423 17.20 23.01 2.35
N ALA A 424 16.81 23.84 1.38
CA ALA A 424 17.10 25.28 1.42
C ALA A 424 16.29 25.98 2.53
N ALA A 425 15.03 25.58 2.74
CA ALA A 425 14.17 26.13 3.79
C ALA A 425 14.68 25.86 5.21
N ILE A 426 15.42 24.78 5.41
CA ILE A 426 16.02 24.41 6.72
C ILE A 426 17.52 24.69 6.79
N ALA A 427 18.06 25.52 5.90
CA ALA A 427 19.52 25.80 5.84
C ALA A 427 20.09 26.37 7.13
N ASP A 428 19.32 27.23 7.82
CA ASP A 428 19.72 27.89 9.07
C ASP A 428 19.28 27.14 10.33
N LEU A 429 18.64 25.96 10.17
CA LEU A 429 18.16 25.16 11.29
C LEU A 429 19.36 24.56 12.04
N LYS A 430 19.41 24.76 13.35
CA LYS A 430 20.42 24.19 14.24
C LYS A 430 19.80 23.29 15.29
N GLY A 431 20.57 22.33 15.77
CA GLY A 431 20.26 21.54 16.94
C GLY A 431 20.49 22.32 18.23
N ASP A 432 20.15 21.71 19.36
CA ASP A 432 20.36 22.29 20.69
C ASP A 432 21.82 22.10 21.16
N ASN A 433 22.59 21.25 20.46
CA ASN A 433 24.03 21.05 20.61
C ASN A 433 24.68 20.71 19.25
N ASP A 434 26.01 20.52 19.23
CA ASP A 434 26.77 20.27 18.01
C ASP A 434 26.37 18.93 17.34
N ASP A 435 26.17 17.86 18.12
CA ASP A 435 25.79 16.55 17.59
C ASP A 435 24.40 16.60 16.94
N GLN A 436 23.45 17.31 17.55
CA GLN A 436 22.13 17.53 16.93
C GLN A 436 22.23 18.38 15.66
N THR A 437 23.14 19.36 15.62
CA THR A 437 23.35 20.18 14.43
C THR A 437 23.91 19.32 13.28
N VAL A 438 24.82 18.39 13.58
CA VAL A 438 25.29 17.40 12.60
C VAL A 438 24.15 16.48 12.16
N GLY A 439 23.24 16.10 13.06
CA GLY A 439 22.02 15.36 12.73
C GLY A 439 21.14 16.09 11.69
N VAL A 440 20.97 17.41 11.86
CA VAL A 440 20.27 18.25 10.87
C VAL A 440 21.00 18.23 9.52
N ASP A 441 22.33 18.32 9.52
CA ASP A 441 23.13 18.28 8.29
C ASP A 441 23.06 16.92 7.58
N ILE A 442 22.99 15.80 8.33
CA ILE A 442 22.78 14.46 7.80
C ILE A 442 21.46 14.41 7.04
N ALA A 443 20.36 14.86 7.65
CA ALA A 443 19.06 14.89 7.01
C ALA A 443 19.06 15.74 5.73
N ARG A 444 19.67 16.93 5.79
CA ARG A 444 19.82 17.83 4.64
C ARG A 444 20.54 17.17 3.46
N ARG A 445 21.68 16.54 3.71
CA ARG A 445 22.45 15.83 2.67
C ARG A 445 21.68 14.67 2.09
N SER A 446 20.97 13.92 2.94
CA SER A 446 20.22 12.75 2.51
C SER A 446 19.03 13.10 1.61
N MET A 447 18.40 14.26 1.80
CA MET A 447 17.32 14.74 0.93
C MET A 447 17.76 15.08 -0.51
N GLU A 448 19.07 15.17 -0.79
CA GLU A 448 19.59 15.33 -2.15
C GLU A 448 19.68 14.00 -2.92
N GLU A 449 19.77 12.87 -2.21
CA GLU A 449 20.06 11.58 -2.82
C GLU A 449 18.98 11.07 -3.80
N PRO A 450 17.66 11.30 -3.61
CA PRO A 450 16.69 10.92 -4.61
C PRO A 450 16.96 11.58 -5.98
N MET A 451 17.22 12.89 -6.01
CA MET A 451 17.57 13.56 -7.27
C MET A 451 18.91 13.05 -7.82
N ARG A 452 19.93 12.85 -6.98
CA ARG A 452 21.21 12.26 -7.41
C ARG A 452 21.03 10.91 -8.07
N GLN A 453 20.19 10.07 -7.49
CA GLN A 453 19.95 8.73 -8.03
C GLN A 453 19.16 8.77 -9.36
N ILE A 454 18.14 9.64 -9.47
CA ILE A 454 17.39 9.84 -10.72
C ILE A 454 18.33 10.25 -11.85
N VAL A 455 19.21 11.21 -11.60
CA VAL A 455 20.19 11.73 -12.57
C VAL A 455 21.23 10.67 -12.92
N ALA A 456 21.76 9.96 -11.94
CA ALA A 456 22.71 8.86 -12.16
C ALA A 456 22.10 7.72 -13.00
N ASN A 457 20.84 7.36 -12.74
CA ASN A 457 20.13 6.37 -13.56
C ASN A 457 19.89 6.87 -14.99
N ALA A 458 19.80 8.17 -15.21
CA ALA A 458 19.74 8.79 -16.52
C ALA A 458 21.07 8.77 -17.29
N GLY A 459 22.18 8.54 -16.58
CA GLY A 459 23.53 8.52 -17.16
C GLY A 459 24.21 9.89 -17.16
N ASP A 460 23.63 10.86 -16.42
CA ASP A 460 24.15 12.22 -16.33
C ASP A 460 24.95 12.45 -15.04
N GLU A 461 25.74 13.54 -14.97
CA GLU A 461 26.56 13.86 -13.81
C GLU A 461 25.71 14.48 -12.68
N ALA A 462 25.38 13.67 -11.68
CA ALA A 462 24.46 14.03 -10.61
C ALA A 462 24.90 15.27 -9.80
N SER A 463 26.21 15.44 -9.57
CA SER A 463 26.74 16.56 -8.80
C SER A 463 26.55 17.90 -9.50
N VAL A 464 26.68 17.92 -10.82
CA VAL A 464 26.46 19.13 -11.64
C VAL A 464 24.99 19.52 -11.61
N VAL A 465 24.10 18.56 -11.89
CA VAL A 465 22.65 18.81 -11.93
C VAL A 465 22.12 19.28 -10.57
N VAL A 466 22.48 18.60 -9.48
CA VAL A 466 22.02 19.00 -8.14
C VAL A 466 22.49 20.40 -7.78
N ASN A 467 23.73 20.77 -8.10
CA ASN A 467 24.26 22.11 -7.82
C ASN A 467 23.51 23.19 -8.62
N GLU A 468 23.19 22.94 -9.89
CA GLU A 468 22.42 23.88 -10.71
C GLU A 468 20.99 24.03 -10.18
N VAL A 469 20.32 22.94 -9.83
CA VAL A 469 18.99 22.98 -9.23
C VAL A 469 18.99 23.70 -7.88
N LYS A 470 20.03 23.53 -7.04
CA LYS A 470 20.20 24.30 -5.79
C LYS A 470 20.37 25.80 -6.00
N ALA A 471 21.09 26.19 -7.04
CA ALA A 471 21.32 27.60 -7.37
C ALA A 471 20.04 28.27 -7.92
N SER A 472 19.10 27.49 -8.46
CA SER A 472 17.84 27.98 -9.00
C SER A 472 16.74 28.11 -7.92
N LYS A 473 15.62 28.76 -8.25
CA LYS A 473 14.51 29.02 -7.33
C LYS A 473 13.20 28.44 -7.85
N GLY A 474 12.21 28.38 -6.95
CA GLY A 474 10.85 27.89 -7.29
C GLY A 474 10.85 26.44 -7.76
N ASN A 475 10.06 26.14 -8.75
CA ASN A 475 9.88 24.79 -9.27
C ASN A 475 10.91 24.39 -10.34
N HIS A 476 11.94 25.22 -10.56
CA HIS A 476 12.96 24.96 -11.57
C HIS A 476 13.79 23.71 -11.19
N GLY A 477 13.86 22.75 -12.08
CA GLY A 477 14.50 21.47 -11.91
C GLY A 477 15.04 20.87 -13.20
N TYR A 478 15.36 19.58 -13.16
CA TYR A 478 15.95 18.84 -14.27
C TYR A 478 15.05 17.68 -14.68
N ASN A 479 14.58 17.67 -15.93
CA ASN A 479 13.86 16.58 -16.53
C ASN A 479 14.84 15.49 -17.00
N ALA A 480 15.03 14.46 -16.20
CA ALA A 480 15.96 13.36 -16.48
C ALA A 480 15.56 12.50 -17.70
N ALA A 481 14.29 12.56 -18.16
CA ALA A 481 13.88 11.88 -19.39
C ALA A 481 14.46 12.54 -20.64
N THR A 482 14.48 13.89 -20.68
CA THR A 482 14.83 14.68 -21.86
C THR A 482 16.19 15.41 -21.74
N GLY A 483 16.77 15.53 -20.54
CA GLY A 483 17.99 16.28 -20.29
C GLY A 483 17.81 17.80 -20.24
N VAL A 484 16.58 18.29 -20.05
CA VAL A 484 16.23 19.72 -20.13
C VAL A 484 15.91 20.29 -18.74
N TYR A 485 16.44 21.47 -18.44
CA TYR A 485 16.10 22.24 -17.25
C TYR A 485 14.86 23.10 -17.50
N GLY A 486 14.01 23.26 -16.47
CA GLY A 486 12.83 24.13 -16.55
C GLY A 486 11.93 24.00 -15.33
N ASP A 487 10.77 24.64 -15.38
CA ASP A 487 9.74 24.53 -14.34
C ASP A 487 9.11 23.14 -14.39
N MET A 488 9.29 22.35 -13.33
CA MET A 488 8.83 20.96 -13.26
C MET A 488 7.31 20.86 -13.31
N ILE A 489 6.60 21.79 -12.67
CA ILE A 489 5.12 21.82 -12.71
C ILE A 489 4.64 22.11 -14.12
N ALA A 490 5.22 23.10 -14.77
CA ALA A 490 4.87 23.42 -16.16
C ALA A 490 5.17 22.29 -17.15
N MET A 491 6.22 21.50 -16.87
CA MET A 491 6.57 20.29 -17.63
C MET A 491 5.69 19.08 -17.30
N GLY A 492 4.77 19.18 -16.32
CA GLY A 492 3.93 18.09 -15.87
C GLY A 492 4.63 17.05 -15.00
N ILE A 493 5.81 17.38 -14.46
CA ILE A 493 6.57 16.47 -13.57
C ILE A 493 6.21 16.83 -12.13
N LEU A 494 5.25 16.10 -11.59
CA LEU A 494 4.60 16.34 -10.31
C LEU A 494 4.79 15.11 -9.40
N ASP A 495 5.11 15.36 -8.13
CA ASP A 495 5.11 14.32 -7.10
C ASP A 495 3.99 14.62 -6.08
N PRO A 496 3.20 13.63 -5.63
CA PRO A 496 2.23 13.83 -4.57
C PRO A 496 2.93 14.22 -3.27
N THR A 497 2.41 15.25 -2.60
CA THR A 497 2.97 15.74 -1.33
C THR A 497 2.97 14.64 -0.27
N LYS A 498 1.89 13.87 -0.18
CA LYS A 498 1.75 12.73 0.74
C LYS A 498 2.85 11.68 0.53
N VAL A 499 3.14 11.34 -0.73
CA VAL A 499 4.19 10.37 -1.09
C VAL A 499 5.56 10.88 -0.66
N THR A 500 5.91 12.12 -1.03
CA THR A 500 7.22 12.70 -0.74
C THR A 500 7.49 12.85 0.76
N ARG A 501 6.48 13.34 1.53
CA ARG A 501 6.64 13.50 2.99
C ARG A 501 6.67 12.15 3.73
N SER A 502 5.83 11.19 3.34
CA SER A 502 5.79 9.86 3.96
C SER A 502 7.10 9.10 3.72
N ALA A 503 7.65 9.18 2.51
CA ALA A 503 8.94 8.60 2.19
C ALA A 503 10.06 9.16 3.10
N LEU A 504 10.09 10.49 3.31
CA LEU A 504 11.07 11.12 4.19
C LEU A 504 10.88 10.75 5.67
N GLN A 505 9.64 10.74 6.16
CA GLN A 505 9.30 10.40 7.54
C GLN A 505 9.63 8.94 7.87
N ASN A 506 9.23 7.99 7.03
CA ASN A 506 9.48 6.57 7.25
C ASN A 506 10.97 6.26 7.16
N ALA A 507 11.67 6.84 6.18
CA ALA A 507 13.12 6.70 6.04
C ALA A 507 13.86 7.19 7.30
N ALA A 508 13.53 8.37 7.80
CA ALA A 508 14.17 8.95 8.98
C ALA A 508 13.85 8.17 10.26
N SER A 509 12.62 7.71 10.42
CA SER A 509 12.19 6.92 11.57
C SER A 509 13.03 5.65 11.71
N VAL A 510 13.10 4.84 10.68
CA VAL A 510 13.84 3.57 10.69
C VAL A 510 15.36 3.80 10.70
N ALA A 511 15.86 4.75 9.89
CA ALA A 511 17.27 5.09 9.89
C ALA A 511 17.75 5.59 11.26
N GLY A 512 16.92 6.37 11.96
CA GLY A 512 17.19 6.80 13.33
C GLY A 512 17.34 5.65 14.33
N LEU A 513 16.54 4.58 14.18
CA LEU A 513 16.69 3.37 14.99
C LEU A 513 17.99 2.64 14.66
N LEU A 514 18.32 2.51 13.37
CA LEU A 514 19.57 1.87 12.94
C LEU A 514 20.80 2.61 13.46
N ILE A 515 20.82 3.94 13.38
CA ILE A 515 21.94 4.77 13.86
C ILE A 515 22.15 4.63 15.38
N THR A 516 21.06 4.45 16.15
CA THR A 516 21.09 4.31 17.60
C THR A 516 21.30 2.86 18.07
N THR A 517 21.41 1.90 17.16
CA THR A 517 21.61 0.49 17.50
C THR A 517 23.07 0.22 17.88
N GLU A 518 23.28 -0.43 19.02
CA GLU A 518 24.60 -0.82 19.55
C GLU A 518 24.82 -2.33 19.58
N CYS A 519 23.73 -3.11 19.66
CA CYS A 519 23.77 -4.55 19.80
C CYS A 519 22.77 -5.24 18.88
N MET A 520 23.16 -6.34 18.29
CA MET A 520 22.31 -7.20 17.47
C MET A 520 22.33 -8.63 18.01
N ILE A 521 21.18 -9.28 18.11
CA ILE A 521 21.01 -10.63 18.65
C ILE A 521 20.30 -11.49 17.62
N ALA A 522 20.97 -12.57 17.18
CA ALA A 522 20.40 -13.54 16.24
C ALA A 522 20.43 -14.96 16.81
N ASP A 523 19.65 -15.86 16.23
CA ASP A 523 19.81 -17.28 16.53
C ASP A 523 21.16 -17.78 16.02
N ALA A 524 21.94 -18.46 16.88
CA ALA A 524 23.17 -19.09 16.46
C ALA A 524 22.87 -20.11 15.33
N PRO A 525 23.79 -20.29 14.36
CA PRO A 525 23.63 -21.32 13.35
C PRO A 525 23.38 -22.66 14.04
N ALA A 526 22.38 -23.42 13.59
CA ALA A 526 22.21 -24.79 14.04
C ALA A 526 23.48 -25.55 13.66
N ASP A 527 24.14 -26.14 14.64
CA ASP A 527 25.26 -27.07 14.38
C ASP A 527 24.79 -28.10 13.34
N LYS A 528 25.36 -28.06 12.16
CA LYS A 528 25.27 -29.18 11.19
C LYS A 528 26.09 -30.35 11.72
N GLY A 529 25.90 -30.69 13.00
CA GLY A 529 26.57 -31.71 13.71
C GLY A 529 25.85 -33.03 13.60
N ALA A 530 26.50 -33.98 12.97
CA ALA A 530 26.31 -35.42 13.04
C ALA A 530 24.90 -35.89 12.69
N GLY A 531 24.71 -36.23 11.45
CA GLY A 531 23.76 -37.30 11.11
C GLY A 531 23.98 -38.49 12.05
N PRO A 532 22.93 -39.25 12.40
CA PRO A 532 23.09 -40.39 13.30
C PRO A 532 24.18 -41.29 12.74
N SER A 533 25.27 -41.48 13.52
CA SER A 533 26.29 -42.45 13.20
C SER A 533 25.59 -43.80 13.10
N MET A 534 25.58 -44.40 11.93
CA MET A 534 25.34 -45.84 11.78
C MET A 534 26.48 -46.56 12.51
N GLY A 535 26.31 -46.70 13.80
CA GLY A 535 27.17 -47.48 14.68
C GLY A 535 26.38 -48.63 15.24
N ASP A 536 26.77 -49.84 14.86
CA ASP A 536 26.50 -51.07 15.53
C ASP A 536 25.16 -51.80 15.31
N MET A 537 25.01 -52.37 14.12
CA MET A 537 24.30 -53.65 13.99
C MET A 537 25.30 -54.72 13.59
N GLY A 538 26.15 -55.09 14.55
CA GLY A 538 27.02 -56.24 14.46
C GLY A 538 26.89 -57.07 15.70
N GLY A 539 26.17 -58.19 15.63
CA GLY A 539 26.25 -59.22 16.64
C GLY A 539 24.94 -59.73 17.23
N MET A 540 24.28 -60.63 16.52
CA MET A 540 23.77 -61.87 17.14
C MET A 540 23.38 -62.86 16.04
N MET A 541 24.21 -63.86 15.90
CA MET A 541 23.79 -65.16 15.37
C MET A 541 22.82 -65.81 16.33
#